data_d0069762ecf35ca96343b7e05a27b80a
#
_entry.id   d0069762ecf35ca96343b7e05a27b80a
#
_cell.length_a   1.000
_cell.length_b   1.000
_cell.length_c   1.000
_cell.angle_alpha   90.00
_cell.angle_beta   90.00
_cell.angle_gamma   90.00
#
_symmetry.space_group_name_H-M   'P 1'
#
loop_
_entity.id
_entity.type
_entity.pdbx_description
1 polymer ?
#
loop_
_entity_poly.entity_id
_entity_poly.type
_entity_poly.pdbx_seq_one_letter_code
_entity_poly.pdbx_strand_id
1 'polypeptide(L)'
;MLKKIFFIILFLNLNHCDYKPVYSNQNKINYKIVIKNSSGDKDINNLIATNLKRSSKKESDKIANITFDTKYTKNILAKNSAGSITDYQTEVLTKIIIEKENNSESFSINEKFNYKKMTDKYEEKN
;
A
#
# COMPACT_ATOMS: atom_id res chain seq x y z
N MET A 1 -36.49 -28.51 -32.36
CA MET A 1 -35.03 -28.68 -32.28
C MET A 1 -34.27 -27.35 -32.30
N LEU A 2 -34.66 -26.35 -33.10
CA LEU A 2 -33.98 -25.04 -33.20
C LEU A 2 -33.85 -24.29 -31.86
N LYS A 3 -34.89 -24.30 -31.01
CA LYS A 3 -34.85 -23.63 -29.67
C LYS A 3 -33.80 -24.20 -28.73
N LYS A 4 -33.51 -25.50 -28.78
CA LYS A 4 -32.48 -26.14 -27.94
C LYS A 4 -31.07 -25.77 -28.41
N ILE A 5 -30.87 -25.62 -29.69
CA ILE A 5 -29.58 -25.22 -30.30
C ILE A 5 -29.25 -23.76 -29.92
N PHE A 6 -30.25 -22.88 -29.92
CA PHE A 6 -30.09 -21.47 -29.54
C PHE A 6 -29.64 -21.32 -28.05
N PHE A 7 -30.19 -22.16 -27.16
CA PHE A 7 -29.79 -22.16 -25.74
C PHE A 7 -28.35 -22.62 -25.53
N ILE A 8 -27.88 -23.60 -26.31
CA ILE A 8 -26.50 -24.11 -26.23
C ILE A 8 -25.49 -23.05 -26.71
N ILE A 9 -25.82 -22.32 -27.77
CA ILE A 9 -24.98 -21.23 -28.30
C ILE A 9 -24.90 -20.06 -27.30
N LEU A 10 -25.98 -19.76 -26.58
CA LEU A 10 -25.99 -18.72 -25.56
C LEU A 10 -25.08 -19.04 -24.37
N PHE A 11 -25.02 -20.31 -23.95
CA PHE A 11 -24.14 -20.76 -22.85
C PHE A 11 -22.66 -20.76 -23.21
N LEU A 12 -22.30 -20.92 -24.48
CA LEU A 12 -20.90 -20.92 -24.93
C LEU A 12 -20.26 -19.52 -24.91
N ASN A 13 -21.06 -18.45 -24.90
CA ASN A 13 -20.55 -17.08 -24.85
C ASN A 13 -20.26 -16.57 -23.43
N LEU A 14 -20.61 -17.31 -22.37
CA LEU A 14 -20.40 -16.89 -20.97
C LEU A 14 -18.98 -17.17 -20.42
N ASN A 15 -18.13 -17.85 -21.20
CA ASN A 15 -16.79 -18.22 -20.76
C ASN A 15 -15.70 -17.17 -21.04
N HIS A 16 -16.08 -15.96 -21.50
CA HIS A 16 -15.12 -14.90 -21.83
C HIS A 16 -14.94 -13.86 -20.70
N CYS A 17 -15.12 -14.27 -19.45
CA CYS A 17 -14.64 -13.45 -18.35
C CYS A 17 -13.15 -13.77 -18.14
N ASP A 18 -12.27 -13.18 -18.97
CA ASP A 18 -10.82 -13.16 -18.77
C ASP A 18 -10.48 -12.22 -17.59
N TYR A 19 -10.89 -12.63 -16.39
CA TYR A 19 -10.53 -11.95 -15.15
C TYR A 19 -9.04 -12.18 -14.89
N LYS A 20 -8.22 -11.30 -15.41
CA LYS A 20 -6.81 -11.21 -15.00
C LYS A 20 -6.77 -10.46 -13.68
N PRO A 21 -6.45 -11.11 -12.56
CA PRO A 21 -6.32 -10.40 -11.30
C PRO A 21 -5.24 -9.32 -11.45
N VAL A 22 -5.60 -8.09 -11.15
CA VAL A 22 -4.72 -6.89 -11.25
C VAL A 22 -3.42 -7.08 -10.46
N TYR A 23 -3.40 -8.03 -9.54
CA TYR A 23 -2.26 -8.45 -8.72
C TYR A 23 -1.48 -9.65 -9.28
N SER A 24 -1.74 -10.08 -10.53
CA SER A 24 -0.97 -11.16 -11.13
C SER A 24 0.47 -10.71 -11.39
N ASN A 25 1.42 -11.35 -10.77
CA ASN A 25 2.87 -11.51 -10.99
C ASN A 25 3.69 -10.41 -11.73
N GLN A 26 3.06 -9.41 -12.36
CA GLN A 26 3.75 -8.40 -13.18
C GLN A 26 4.53 -7.36 -12.34
N ASN A 27 4.26 -7.28 -11.03
CA ASN A 27 4.91 -6.32 -10.12
C ASN A 27 5.93 -6.98 -9.17
N LYS A 28 6.39 -8.19 -9.45
CA LYS A 28 7.47 -8.77 -8.64
C LYS A 28 8.77 -8.05 -8.98
N ILE A 29 9.28 -7.35 -8.00
CA ILE A 29 10.57 -6.67 -8.08
C ILE A 29 11.64 -7.73 -8.33
N ASN A 30 12.42 -7.57 -9.41
CA ASN A 30 13.45 -8.52 -9.84
C ASN A 30 14.73 -8.45 -8.99
N TYR A 31 14.60 -7.97 -7.75
CA TYR A 31 15.66 -7.80 -6.78
C TYR A 31 15.33 -8.51 -5.47
N LYS A 32 16.36 -9.02 -4.81
CA LYS A 32 16.31 -9.37 -3.40
C LYS A 32 16.38 -8.07 -2.59
N ILE A 33 15.31 -7.75 -1.86
CA ILE A 33 15.25 -6.54 -1.05
C ILE A 33 15.88 -6.81 0.32
N VAL A 34 16.84 -5.97 0.68
CA VAL A 34 17.47 -5.95 2.01
C VAL A 34 17.21 -4.58 2.64
N ILE A 35 16.55 -4.56 3.79
CA ILE A 35 16.34 -3.34 4.55
C ILE A 35 17.58 -3.13 5.41
N LYS A 36 18.38 -2.11 5.07
CA LYS A 36 19.60 -1.74 5.80
C LYS A 36 19.29 -0.99 7.08
N ASN A 37 18.39 -0.03 7.01
CA ASN A 37 18.01 0.80 8.14
C ASN A 37 16.57 1.29 8.00
N SER A 38 15.89 1.48 9.12
CA SER A 38 14.59 2.13 9.20
C SER A 38 14.53 2.99 10.45
N SER A 39 14.12 4.25 10.30
CA SER A 39 13.96 5.22 11.39
C SER A 39 12.57 5.85 11.36
N GLY A 40 12.18 6.45 12.48
CA GLY A 40 10.89 7.11 12.65
C GLY A 40 9.79 6.23 13.21
N ASP A 41 8.57 6.32 12.67
CA ASP A 41 7.39 5.62 13.19
C ASP A 41 7.51 4.10 13.01
N LYS A 42 7.43 3.37 14.13
CA LYS A 42 7.69 1.92 14.17
C LYS A 42 6.60 1.10 13.45
N ASP A 43 5.36 1.50 13.58
CA ASP A 43 4.24 0.73 13.02
C ASP A 43 4.19 0.88 11.50
N ILE A 44 4.40 2.10 11.02
CA ILE A 44 4.53 2.39 9.59
C ILE A 44 5.76 1.69 9.01
N ASN A 45 6.88 1.72 9.72
CA ASN A 45 8.11 1.03 9.30
C ASN A 45 7.89 -0.47 9.15
N ASN A 46 7.20 -1.11 10.10
CA ASN A 46 6.88 -2.54 10.04
C ASN A 46 5.97 -2.87 8.85
N LEU A 47 4.97 -2.01 8.59
CA LEU A 47 4.07 -2.17 7.45
C LEU A 47 4.83 -2.09 6.12
N ILE A 48 5.67 -1.07 5.95
CA ILE A 48 6.51 -0.89 4.75
C ILE A 48 7.45 -2.09 4.59
N ALA A 49 8.17 -2.47 5.64
CA ALA A 49 9.12 -3.58 5.63
C ALA A 49 8.45 -4.91 5.22
N THR A 50 7.27 -5.19 5.75
CA THR A 50 6.50 -6.39 5.43
C THR A 50 6.09 -6.43 3.96
N ASN A 51 5.59 -5.32 3.42
CA ASN A 51 5.18 -5.23 2.03
C ASN A 51 6.37 -5.33 1.07
N LEU A 52 7.49 -4.68 1.38
CA LEU A 52 8.72 -4.78 0.60
C LEU A 52 9.26 -6.22 0.56
N LYS A 53 9.32 -6.90 1.71
CA LYS A 53 9.74 -8.31 1.79
C LYS A 53 8.83 -9.24 0.99
N ARG A 54 7.52 -8.99 0.98
CA ARG A 54 6.54 -9.77 0.19
C ARG A 54 6.76 -9.61 -1.31
N SER A 55 7.14 -8.42 -1.75
CA SER A 55 7.41 -8.10 -3.16
C SER A 55 8.81 -8.52 -3.60
N SER A 56 9.70 -8.86 -2.67
CA SER A 56 11.09 -9.24 -2.92
C SER A 56 11.19 -10.60 -3.60
N LYS A 57 12.05 -10.74 -4.60
CA LYS A 57 12.41 -12.03 -5.19
C LYS A 57 13.55 -12.67 -4.39
N LYS A 58 13.23 -13.69 -3.58
CA LYS A 58 14.18 -14.33 -2.65
C LYS A 58 15.42 -14.93 -3.32
N GLU A 59 15.26 -15.44 -4.53
CA GLU A 59 16.31 -16.15 -5.30
C GLU A 59 16.95 -15.26 -6.37
N SER A 60 16.98 -13.94 -6.15
CA SER A 60 17.63 -13.03 -7.08
C SER A 60 19.07 -12.77 -6.67
N ASP A 61 19.99 -12.86 -7.65
CA ASP A 61 21.40 -12.46 -7.47
C ASP A 61 21.55 -10.93 -7.36
N LYS A 62 20.54 -10.18 -7.83
CA LYS A 62 20.51 -8.73 -7.75
C LYS A 62 19.98 -8.29 -6.41
N ILE A 63 20.74 -7.47 -5.68
CA ILE A 63 20.36 -6.96 -4.36
C ILE A 63 19.99 -5.48 -4.47
N ALA A 64 18.87 -5.10 -3.85
CA ALA A 64 18.51 -3.71 -3.59
C ALA A 64 18.51 -3.47 -2.08
N ASN A 65 19.39 -2.59 -1.63
CA ASN A 65 19.43 -2.16 -0.23
C ASN A 65 18.50 -0.97 -0.07
N ILE A 66 17.61 -1.02 0.91
CA ILE A 66 16.64 0.04 1.15
C ILE A 66 16.84 0.60 2.54
N THR A 67 16.93 1.92 2.61
CA THR A 67 16.88 2.70 3.85
C THR A 67 15.66 3.60 3.77
N PHE A 68 14.89 3.71 4.84
CA PHE A 68 13.76 4.62 4.89
C PHE A 68 13.59 5.26 6.26
N ASP A 69 13.07 6.50 6.23
CA ASP A 69 12.74 7.30 7.40
C ASP A 69 11.28 7.73 7.31
N THR A 70 10.48 7.46 8.34
CA THR A 70 9.06 7.75 8.37
C THR A 70 8.72 8.73 9.47
N LYS A 71 7.91 9.74 9.14
CA LYS A 71 7.36 10.68 10.11
C LYS A 71 5.85 10.65 10.05
N TYR A 72 5.24 10.30 11.16
CA TYR A 72 3.80 10.36 11.35
C TYR A 72 3.43 11.60 12.17
N THR A 73 2.42 12.35 11.71
CA THR A 73 1.86 13.48 12.42
C THR A 73 0.33 13.42 12.42
N LYS A 74 -0.27 13.72 13.56
CA LYS A 74 -1.72 13.86 13.71
C LYS A 74 -2.04 15.28 14.13
N ASN A 75 -2.72 16.01 13.26
CA ASN A 75 -3.08 17.42 13.46
C ASN A 75 -4.59 17.55 13.69
N ILE A 76 -4.98 18.56 14.48
CA ILE A 76 -6.39 18.94 14.60
C ILE A 76 -6.73 19.77 13.38
N LEU A 77 -7.74 19.31 12.60
CA LEU A 77 -8.19 19.99 11.39
C LEU A 77 -9.35 20.94 11.67
N ALA A 78 -10.31 20.54 12.51
CA ALA A 78 -11.47 21.37 12.84
C ALA A 78 -11.96 21.17 14.27
N LYS A 79 -12.63 22.21 14.79
CA LYS A 79 -13.35 22.20 16.07
C LYS A 79 -14.75 22.77 15.86
N ASN A 80 -15.71 22.33 16.68
CA ASN A 80 -17.05 22.89 16.71
C ASN A 80 -17.10 24.23 17.50
N SER A 81 -18.27 24.85 17.55
CA SER A 81 -18.51 26.12 18.28
C SER A 81 -18.24 26.03 19.79
N ALA A 82 -18.31 24.85 20.37
CA ALA A 82 -17.99 24.58 21.77
C ALA A 82 -16.50 24.29 22.01
N GLY A 83 -15.66 24.38 20.98
CA GLY A 83 -14.21 24.11 21.04
C GLY A 83 -13.82 22.64 21.02
N SER A 84 -14.77 21.73 20.91
CA SER A 84 -14.49 20.29 20.82
C SER A 84 -13.97 19.95 19.43
N ILE A 85 -12.95 19.08 19.38
CA ILE A 85 -12.35 18.61 18.12
C ILE A 85 -13.37 17.76 17.35
N THR A 86 -13.56 18.07 16.07
CA THR A 86 -14.47 17.34 15.16
C THR A 86 -13.71 16.55 14.11
N ASP A 87 -12.57 17.07 13.65
CA ASP A 87 -11.82 16.48 12.56
C ASP A 87 -10.32 16.47 12.84
N TYR A 88 -9.68 15.42 12.36
CA TYR A 88 -8.23 15.25 12.38
C TYR A 88 -7.68 15.11 10.96
N GLN A 89 -6.44 15.51 10.80
CA GLN A 89 -5.62 15.18 9.66
C GLN A 89 -4.42 14.37 10.13
N THR A 90 -4.22 13.21 9.54
CA THR A 90 -2.95 12.48 9.64
C THR A 90 -2.09 12.74 8.42
N GLU A 91 -0.79 12.82 8.62
CA GLU A 91 0.20 12.98 7.57
C GLU A 91 1.32 11.98 7.81
N VAL A 92 1.69 11.25 6.76
CA VAL A 92 2.82 10.34 6.74
C VAL A 92 3.81 10.81 5.69
N LEU A 93 4.99 11.20 6.12
CA LEU A 93 6.12 11.51 5.25
C LEU A 93 7.11 10.35 5.33
N THR A 94 7.41 9.73 4.19
CA THR A 94 8.40 8.66 4.09
C THR A 94 9.50 9.08 3.10
N LYS A 95 10.73 9.14 3.58
CA LYS A 95 11.92 9.31 2.74
C LYS A 95 12.54 7.95 2.49
N ILE A 96 12.83 7.63 1.23
CA ILE A 96 13.33 6.31 0.82
C ILE A 96 14.61 6.50 0.03
N ILE A 97 15.62 5.71 0.37
CA ILE A 97 16.88 5.59 -0.38
C ILE A 97 17.00 4.14 -0.83
N ILE A 98 17.20 3.94 -2.13
CA ILE A 98 17.39 2.63 -2.75
C ILE A 98 18.80 2.60 -3.34
N GLU A 99 19.64 1.71 -2.82
CA GLU A 99 20.98 1.46 -3.33
C GLU A 99 21.00 0.12 -4.08
N LYS A 100 21.36 0.18 -5.35
CA LYS A 100 21.63 -0.96 -6.24
C LYS A 100 23.15 -0.94 -6.57
N GLU A 101 23.69 -2.03 -7.13
CA GLU A 101 25.13 -2.21 -7.37
C GLU A 101 25.87 -0.97 -7.87
N ASN A 102 25.29 -0.22 -8.82
CA ASN A 102 25.93 0.94 -9.46
C ASN A 102 25.08 2.22 -9.41
N ASN A 103 24.00 2.24 -8.65
CA ASN A 103 23.09 3.37 -8.62
C ASN A 103 22.46 3.56 -7.24
N SER A 104 22.26 4.82 -6.86
CA SER A 104 21.51 5.20 -5.67
C SER A 104 20.42 6.19 -6.05
N GLU A 105 19.20 5.90 -5.68
CA GLU A 105 18.01 6.72 -5.93
C GLU A 105 17.39 7.12 -4.59
N SER A 106 16.93 8.35 -4.49
CA SER A 106 16.18 8.81 -3.32
C SER A 106 14.89 9.52 -3.73
N PHE A 107 13.83 9.29 -2.98
CA PHE A 107 12.54 9.96 -3.18
C PHE A 107 11.78 10.08 -1.86
N SER A 108 10.77 10.94 -1.85
CA SER A 108 9.90 11.14 -0.69
C SER A 108 8.45 10.95 -1.11
N ILE A 109 7.71 10.27 -0.26
CA ILE A 109 6.26 10.09 -0.39
C ILE A 109 5.63 10.86 0.78
N ASN A 110 4.64 11.70 0.48
CA ASN A 110 3.86 12.41 1.48
C ASN A 110 2.38 12.14 1.24
N GLU A 111 1.74 11.49 2.20
CA GLU A 111 0.33 11.14 2.16
C GLU A 111 -0.41 11.82 3.31
N LYS A 112 -1.58 12.38 3.00
CA LYS A 112 -2.46 13.04 3.96
C LYS A 112 -3.84 12.42 3.93
N PHE A 113 -4.38 12.18 5.11
CA PHE A 113 -5.71 11.63 5.27
C PHE A 113 -6.50 12.40 6.32
N ASN A 114 -7.71 12.87 5.96
CA ASN A 114 -8.60 13.59 6.85
C ASN A 114 -9.71 12.63 7.32
N TYR A 115 -10.00 12.67 8.61
CA TYR A 115 -11.09 11.88 9.17
C TYR A 115 -11.79 12.60 10.33
N LYS A 116 -13.08 12.28 10.50
CA LYS A 116 -13.88 12.81 11.59
C LYS A 116 -13.52 12.10 12.90
N LYS A 117 -13.56 12.84 14.00
CA LYS A 117 -13.45 12.24 15.33
C LYS A 117 -14.63 11.29 15.52
N MET A 118 -14.35 10.01 15.74
CA MET A 118 -15.38 9.04 16.10
C MET A 118 -15.86 9.30 17.52
N THR A 119 -17.17 9.23 17.71
CA THR A 119 -17.81 9.45 19.02
C THR A 119 -17.77 8.19 19.88
N ASP A 120 -17.55 7.03 19.28
CA ASP A 120 -17.52 5.75 19.97
C ASP A 120 -16.09 5.23 20.12
N LYS A 121 -15.69 4.97 21.38
CA LYS A 121 -14.33 4.47 21.71
C LYS A 121 -14.04 3.08 21.12
N TYR A 122 -15.04 2.36 20.66
CA TYR A 122 -14.89 1.03 20.07
C TYR A 122 -14.51 1.06 18.59
N GLU A 123 -14.82 2.16 17.88
CA GLU A 123 -14.49 2.30 16.45
C GLU A 123 -13.09 2.89 16.20
N GLU A 124 -12.46 3.46 17.23
CA GLU A 124 -11.11 4.08 17.11
C GLU A 124 -9.96 3.04 17.10
N LYS A 125 -10.26 1.74 17.32
CA LYS A 125 -9.26 0.67 17.46
C LYS A 125 -9.18 -0.33 16.29
N ASN A 126 -9.98 -0.13 15.22
CA ASN A 126 -9.96 -1.04 14.06
C ASN A 126 -9.28 -0.42 12.85
#